data_96a544b07ccceffc4fdeec2e2568e68a
#
_entry.id   96a544b07ccceffc4fdeec2e2568e68a
#
_cell.length_a   1.000
_cell.length_b   1.000
_cell.length_c   1.000
_cell.angle_alpha   90.00
_cell.angle_beta   90.00
_cell.angle_gamma   90.00
#
_symmetry.space_group_name_H-M   'P 1'
#
loop_
_entity.id
_entity.type
_entity.pdbx_description
1 polymer ?
#
loop_
_entity_poly.entity_id
_entity_poly.type
_entity_poly.pdbx_seq_one_letter_code
_entity_poly.pdbx_strand_id
1 'polypeptide(L)'
;STGCAVALHPMKTLVAFTGSTRSASFHTRIINALPALAPDDVRVAFFDLTDVPFYNQDLEGDAQPPAVVAMRAAVAEADGIIFATPEYNGSFSALTKNTVDWLTRPMKQGALMGKKIMVIAVTPGPGGGQRIAKTMNDLLPLFGNEIVATVTSPTVNEKMAADSDTVTDDELAGQLRAGLAAF
;
A
#
# COMPACT_ATOMS: atom_id res chain seq x y z
N SER A 1 4.23 -42.93 -14.43
CA SER A 1 3.63 -41.61 -14.42
C SER A 1 3.89 -40.95 -13.07
N THR A 2 4.95 -40.16 -12.99
CA THR A 2 5.29 -39.36 -11.83
C THR A 2 4.43 -38.09 -11.89
N GLY A 3 3.35 -38.09 -11.11
CA GLY A 3 2.55 -36.89 -10.89
C GLY A 3 3.41 -35.83 -10.19
N CYS A 4 3.69 -34.72 -10.89
CA CYS A 4 4.28 -33.55 -10.30
C CYS A 4 3.25 -32.96 -9.32
N ALA A 5 3.45 -33.19 -8.02
CA ALA A 5 2.67 -32.48 -7.01
C ALA A 5 3.04 -31.00 -7.08
N VAL A 6 2.16 -30.18 -7.65
CA VAL A 6 2.27 -28.73 -7.55
C VAL A 6 2.17 -28.41 -6.06
N ALA A 7 3.27 -27.97 -5.46
CA ALA A 7 3.25 -27.49 -4.10
C ALA A 7 2.34 -26.26 -4.06
N LEU A 8 1.15 -26.39 -3.47
CA LEU A 8 0.25 -25.27 -3.21
C LEU A 8 0.93 -24.39 -2.15
N HIS A 9 1.54 -23.30 -2.58
CA HIS A 9 2.00 -22.27 -1.66
C HIS A 9 0.77 -21.66 -0.96
N PRO A 10 0.84 -21.42 0.36
CA PRO A 10 -0.28 -20.77 1.06
C PRO A 10 -0.54 -19.38 0.45
N MET A 11 -1.83 -19.06 0.26
CA MET A 11 -2.26 -17.75 -0.26
C MET A 11 -1.81 -16.65 0.68
N LYS A 12 -1.05 -15.69 0.19
CA LYS A 12 -0.66 -14.47 0.91
C LYS A 12 -1.70 -13.39 0.66
N THR A 13 -2.13 -12.72 1.71
CA THR A 13 -3.06 -11.58 1.61
C THR A 13 -2.32 -10.29 1.93
N LEU A 14 -2.37 -9.34 1.00
CA LEU A 14 -1.81 -8.00 1.16
C LEU A 14 -2.96 -7.00 1.28
N VAL A 15 -2.88 -6.10 2.26
CA VAL A 15 -3.82 -4.99 2.37
C VAL A 15 -3.21 -3.74 1.75
N ALA A 16 -3.96 -3.06 0.88
CA ALA A 16 -3.50 -1.88 0.17
C ALA A 16 -4.26 -0.62 0.60
N PHE A 17 -3.51 0.45 0.83
CA PHE A 17 -4.00 1.77 1.21
C PHE A 17 -3.61 2.80 0.15
N THR A 18 -4.59 3.61 -0.28
CA THR A 18 -4.35 4.79 -1.10
C THR A 18 -4.14 6.03 -0.22
N GLY A 19 -3.19 6.87 -0.58
CA GLY A 19 -2.99 8.18 0.04
C GLY A 19 -3.84 9.30 -0.57
N SER A 20 -4.84 8.99 -1.39
CA SER A 20 -5.66 10.01 -2.06
C SER A 20 -7.14 9.60 -2.11
N THR A 21 -8.00 10.53 -1.75
CA THR A 21 -9.47 10.40 -1.90
C THR A 21 -10.00 10.92 -3.24
N ARG A 22 -9.11 11.42 -4.11
CA ARG A 22 -9.50 11.92 -5.44
C ARG A 22 -9.96 10.75 -6.32
N SER A 23 -11.13 10.87 -6.94
CA SER A 23 -11.75 9.80 -7.74
C SER A 23 -10.86 9.28 -8.89
N ALA A 24 -10.08 10.17 -9.52
CA ALA A 24 -9.14 9.82 -10.59
C ALA A 24 -7.68 9.71 -10.10
N SER A 25 -7.47 9.31 -8.85
CA SER A 25 -6.13 9.14 -8.28
C SER A 25 -5.37 8.02 -8.99
N PHE A 26 -4.17 8.30 -9.49
CA PHE A 26 -3.30 7.29 -10.07
C PHE A 26 -2.89 6.22 -9.06
N HIS A 27 -2.76 6.58 -7.78
CA HIS A 27 -2.43 5.62 -6.72
C HIS A 27 -3.57 4.62 -6.50
N THR A 28 -4.83 5.09 -6.48
CA THR A 28 -6.00 4.21 -6.41
C THR A 28 -6.10 3.33 -7.66
N ARG A 29 -5.91 3.91 -8.83
CA ARG A 29 -5.94 3.16 -10.11
C ARG A 29 -4.85 2.09 -10.18
N ILE A 30 -3.63 2.38 -9.68
CA ILE A 30 -2.58 1.37 -9.59
C ILE A 30 -2.97 0.26 -8.62
N ILE A 31 -3.50 0.57 -7.43
CA ILE A 31 -3.98 -0.45 -6.48
C ILE A 31 -5.01 -1.37 -7.15
N ASN A 32 -5.95 -0.79 -7.90
CA ASN A 32 -6.96 -1.56 -8.63
C ASN A 32 -6.36 -2.45 -9.74
N ALA A 33 -5.22 -2.08 -10.29
CA ALA A 33 -4.49 -2.88 -11.28
C ALA A 33 -3.70 -4.05 -10.66
N LEU A 34 -3.32 -3.96 -9.38
CA LEU A 34 -2.43 -4.95 -8.74
C LEU A 34 -2.94 -6.39 -8.80
N PRO A 35 -4.25 -6.69 -8.61
CA PRO A 35 -4.73 -8.07 -8.71
C PRO A 35 -4.42 -8.76 -10.04
N ALA A 36 -4.43 -8.02 -11.15
CA ALA A 36 -4.08 -8.54 -12.48
C ALA A 36 -2.56 -8.72 -12.68
N LEU A 37 -1.75 -8.14 -11.83
CA LEU A 37 -0.29 -8.20 -11.86
C LEU A 37 0.30 -9.14 -10.81
N ALA A 38 -0.52 -9.57 -9.85
CA ALA A 38 -0.10 -10.40 -8.72
C ALA A 38 0.19 -11.85 -9.16
N PRO A 39 1.17 -12.51 -8.52
CA PRO A 39 1.31 -13.96 -8.62
C PRO A 39 0.06 -14.70 -8.13
N ASP A 40 -0.13 -15.93 -8.59
CA ASP A 40 -1.32 -16.75 -8.27
C ASP A 40 -1.50 -17.02 -6.76
N ASP A 41 -0.43 -16.95 -5.99
CA ASP A 41 -0.42 -17.12 -4.53
C ASP A 41 -0.52 -15.80 -3.75
N VAL A 42 -0.76 -14.67 -4.42
CA VAL A 42 -0.88 -13.34 -3.79
C VAL A 42 -2.23 -12.71 -4.09
N ARG A 43 -2.95 -12.38 -3.04
CA ARG A 43 -4.19 -11.63 -3.09
C ARG A 43 -3.98 -10.21 -2.55
N VAL A 44 -4.43 -9.21 -3.31
CA VAL A 44 -4.44 -7.80 -2.88
C VAL A 44 -5.85 -7.37 -2.52
N ALA A 45 -6.05 -6.89 -1.29
CA ALA A 45 -7.30 -6.35 -0.80
C ALA A 45 -7.16 -4.82 -0.61
N PHE A 46 -7.96 -4.04 -1.31
CA PHE A 46 -8.03 -2.60 -1.12
C PHE A 46 -8.86 -2.28 0.12
N PHE A 47 -8.34 -1.45 1.03
CA PHE A 47 -9.07 -0.95 2.20
C PHE A 47 -9.48 0.51 1.98
N ASP A 48 -10.77 0.78 2.06
CA ASP A 48 -11.33 2.13 1.94
C ASP A 48 -11.13 2.92 3.24
N LEU A 49 -10.45 4.06 3.14
CA LEU A 49 -10.13 4.94 4.26
C LEU A 49 -11.15 6.06 4.48
N THR A 50 -12.23 6.09 3.71
CA THR A 50 -13.21 7.21 3.70
C THR A 50 -13.80 7.48 5.09
N ASP A 51 -14.11 6.44 5.85
CA ASP A 51 -14.73 6.55 7.17
C ASP A 51 -13.70 6.57 8.33
N VAL A 52 -12.41 6.52 8.04
CA VAL A 52 -11.36 6.57 9.05
C VAL A 52 -11.14 8.03 9.47
N PRO A 53 -11.49 8.43 10.71
CA PRO A 53 -11.33 9.82 11.17
C PRO A 53 -9.86 10.18 11.31
N PHE A 54 -9.57 11.47 11.43
CA PHE A 54 -8.25 11.90 11.87
C PHE A 54 -7.91 11.31 13.24
N TYR A 55 -6.64 10.90 13.36
CA TYR A 55 -6.13 10.38 14.61
C TYR A 55 -6.37 11.37 15.76
N ASN A 56 -6.95 10.84 16.83
CA ASN A 56 -7.15 11.53 18.08
C ASN A 56 -6.91 10.53 19.21
N GLN A 57 -6.01 10.85 20.11
CA GLN A 57 -5.64 9.99 21.23
C GLN A 57 -6.84 9.69 22.15
N ASP A 58 -7.80 10.62 22.29
CA ASP A 58 -9.01 10.41 23.09
C ASP A 58 -9.93 9.30 22.55
N LEU A 59 -9.70 8.89 21.28
CA LEU A 59 -10.44 7.82 20.62
C LEU A 59 -9.69 6.48 20.65
N GLU A 60 -8.62 6.34 21.44
CA GLU A 60 -7.95 5.06 21.65
C GLU A 60 -8.71 4.16 22.65
N GLY A 61 -8.35 2.89 22.69
CA GLY A 61 -8.96 1.91 23.62
C GLY A 61 -10.42 1.62 23.27
N ASP A 62 -11.30 1.69 24.27
CA ASP A 62 -12.72 1.33 24.15
C ASP A 62 -13.54 2.33 23.29
N ALA A 63 -13.02 3.55 23.11
CA ALA A 63 -13.66 4.59 22.30
C ALA A 63 -13.30 4.52 20.80
N GLN A 64 -12.59 3.50 20.37
CA GLN A 64 -12.05 3.40 19.01
C GLN A 64 -13.14 3.35 17.94
N PRO A 65 -13.08 4.22 16.90
CA PRO A 65 -14.06 4.22 15.83
C PRO A 65 -14.11 2.87 15.09
N PRO A 66 -15.31 2.38 14.69
CA PRO A 66 -15.45 1.09 14.00
C PRO A 66 -14.56 0.95 12.76
N ALA A 67 -14.40 2.02 11.95
CA ALA A 67 -13.54 2.01 10.77
C ALA A 67 -12.05 1.79 11.13
N VAL A 68 -11.60 2.34 12.26
CA VAL A 68 -10.24 2.12 12.78
C VAL A 68 -10.07 0.68 13.25
N VAL A 69 -11.05 0.13 13.95
CA VAL A 69 -11.05 -1.28 14.38
C VAL A 69 -10.95 -2.21 13.17
N ALA A 70 -11.77 -1.97 12.13
CA ALA A 70 -11.76 -2.76 10.90
C ALA A 70 -10.42 -2.65 10.16
N MET A 71 -9.86 -1.45 10.06
CA MET A 71 -8.56 -1.22 9.42
C MET A 71 -7.43 -1.95 10.14
N ARG A 72 -7.40 -1.91 11.46
CA ARG A 72 -6.40 -2.60 12.28
C ARG A 72 -6.53 -4.12 12.18
N ALA A 73 -7.76 -4.64 12.17
CA ALA A 73 -8.00 -6.07 11.96
C ALA A 73 -7.52 -6.52 10.58
N ALA A 74 -7.83 -5.78 9.51
CA ALA A 74 -7.36 -6.08 8.17
C ALA A 74 -5.84 -6.14 8.08
N VAL A 75 -5.12 -5.21 8.73
CA VAL A 75 -3.66 -5.22 8.78
C VAL A 75 -3.12 -6.36 9.64
N ALA A 76 -3.74 -6.66 10.78
CA ALA A 76 -3.30 -7.74 11.66
C ALA A 76 -3.35 -9.10 10.95
N GLU A 77 -4.38 -9.34 10.14
CA GLU A 77 -4.61 -10.58 9.39
C GLU A 77 -3.77 -10.65 8.10
N ALA A 78 -3.29 -9.52 7.58
CA ALA A 78 -2.52 -9.48 6.35
C ALA A 78 -1.06 -9.93 6.53
N ASP A 79 -0.52 -10.59 5.51
CA ASP A 79 0.90 -10.97 5.42
C ASP A 79 1.79 -9.77 5.10
N GLY A 80 1.23 -8.72 4.50
CA GLY A 80 1.94 -7.50 4.19
C GLY A 80 1.02 -6.33 3.83
N ILE A 81 1.63 -5.16 3.67
CA ILE A 81 0.95 -3.89 3.42
C ILE A 81 1.48 -3.23 2.16
N ILE A 82 0.59 -2.62 1.39
CA ILE A 82 0.94 -1.76 0.27
C ILE A 82 0.47 -0.34 0.58
N PHE A 83 1.40 0.61 0.62
CA PHE A 83 1.10 2.04 0.65
C PHE A 83 1.32 2.66 -0.73
N ALA A 84 0.25 3.15 -1.35
CA ALA A 84 0.33 3.95 -2.57
C ALA A 84 0.01 5.40 -2.22
N THR A 85 1.02 6.28 -2.21
CA THR A 85 0.91 7.63 -1.69
C THR A 85 1.38 8.71 -2.65
N PRO A 86 0.59 9.79 -2.85
CA PRO A 86 1.00 10.94 -3.63
C PRO A 86 1.99 11.82 -2.87
N GLU A 87 2.68 12.67 -3.63
CA GLU A 87 3.45 13.79 -3.10
C GLU A 87 2.57 15.05 -3.04
N TYR A 88 2.37 15.58 -1.85
CA TYR A 88 1.75 16.88 -1.63
C TYR A 88 2.70 17.77 -0.84
N ASN A 89 3.08 18.90 -1.44
CA ASN A 89 3.96 19.90 -0.81
C ASN A 89 5.28 19.29 -0.29
N GLY A 90 5.88 18.38 -1.05
CA GLY A 90 7.15 17.76 -0.70
C GLY A 90 7.07 16.66 0.37
N SER A 91 5.87 16.23 0.76
CA SER A 91 5.65 15.17 1.75
C SER A 91 4.59 14.16 1.27
N PHE A 92 4.47 13.04 1.97
CA PHE A 92 3.35 12.14 1.79
C PHE A 92 2.05 12.79 2.29
N SER A 93 0.92 12.33 1.77
CA SER A 93 -0.39 12.94 2.05
C SER A 93 -0.78 12.81 3.52
N ALA A 94 -1.65 13.72 3.98
CA ALA A 94 -2.25 13.65 5.30
C ALA A 94 -2.99 12.32 5.53
N LEU A 95 -3.64 11.78 4.49
CA LEU A 95 -4.33 10.49 4.56
C LEU A 95 -3.36 9.33 4.85
N THR A 96 -2.20 9.30 4.17
CA THR A 96 -1.15 8.31 4.44
C THR A 96 -0.62 8.44 5.86
N LYS A 97 -0.34 9.69 6.31
CA LYS A 97 0.15 9.92 7.67
C LYS A 97 -0.87 9.48 8.73
N ASN A 98 -2.14 9.82 8.51
CA ASN A 98 -3.23 9.43 9.40
C ASN A 98 -3.35 7.90 9.52
N THR A 99 -3.22 7.19 8.41
CA THR A 99 -3.24 5.72 8.40
C THR A 99 -2.08 5.15 9.23
N VAL A 100 -0.87 5.68 9.07
CA VAL A 100 0.29 5.27 9.88
C VAL A 100 0.07 5.58 11.36
N ASP A 101 -0.46 6.76 11.69
CA ASP A 101 -0.71 7.17 13.07
C ASP A 101 -1.68 6.23 13.78
N TRP A 102 -2.79 5.85 13.15
CA TRP A 102 -3.71 4.88 13.70
C TRP A 102 -3.12 3.47 13.81
N LEU A 103 -2.39 3.01 12.79
CA LEU A 103 -1.86 1.65 12.73
C LEU A 103 -0.67 1.42 13.68
N THR A 104 -0.02 2.46 14.16
CA THR A 104 1.05 2.38 15.17
C THR A 104 0.53 2.36 16.60
N ARG A 105 -0.80 2.42 16.82
CA ARG A 105 -1.43 2.40 18.13
C ARG A 105 -2.05 1.03 18.44
N PRO A 106 -2.04 0.60 19.73
CA PRO A 106 -1.32 1.18 20.87
C PRO A 106 0.18 1.22 20.61
N MET A 107 0.87 2.18 21.21
CA MET A 107 2.32 2.33 21.00
C MET A 107 3.05 1.00 21.26
N LYS A 108 3.96 0.60 20.37
CA LYS A 108 4.71 -0.66 20.37
C LYS A 108 3.89 -1.94 20.18
N GLN A 109 2.57 -1.84 19.99
CA GLN A 109 1.66 -2.99 19.79
C GLN A 109 0.71 -2.75 18.60
N GLY A 110 0.91 -1.68 17.86
CA GLY A 110 0.09 -1.37 16.68
C GLY A 110 0.19 -2.43 15.59
N ALA A 111 -0.87 -2.59 14.82
CA ALA A 111 -0.95 -3.60 13.76
C ALA A 111 0.10 -3.42 12.65
N LEU A 112 0.62 -2.20 12.49
CA LEU A 112 1.70 -1.89 11.54
C LEU A 112 3.03 -2.55 11.92
N MET A 113 3.27 -2.79 13.22
CA MET A 113 4.59 -3.18 13.72
C MET A 113 5.12 -4.48 13.07
N GLY A 114 6.35 -4.42 12.55
CA GLY A 114 7.04 -5.58 12.01
C GLY A 114 6.51 -6.13 10.68
N LYS A 115 5.57 -5.46 10.02
CA LYS A 115 5.01 -5.90 8.73
C LYS A 115 5.99 -5.69 7.58
N LYS A 116 5.91 -6.56 6.58
CA LYS A 116 6.50 -6.34 5.26
C LYS A 116 5.68 -5.29 4.52
N ILE A 117 6.35 -4.35 3.86
CA ILE A 117 5.69 -3.22 3.21
C ILE A 117 6.24 -2.99 1.81
N MET A 118 5.35 -2.80 0.85
CA MET A 118 5.63 -2.23 -0.46
C MET A 118 5.19 -0.78 -0.50
N VAL A 119 6.07 0.12 -0.92
CA VAL A 119 5.78 1.54 -1.12
C VAL A 119 5.63 1.82 -2.62
N ILE A 120 4.54 2.46 -3.00
CA ILE A 120 4.28 2.94 -4.37
C ILE A 120 4.13 4.46 -4.32
N ALA A 121 5.01 5.17 -4.99
CA ALA A 121 4.96 6.62 -5.09
C ALA A 121 5.20 7.03 -6.54
N VAL A 122 4.15 7.45 -7.22
CA VAL A 122 4.19 7.81 -8.65
C VAL A 122 3.70 9.24 -8.83
N THR A 123 4.15 9.90 -9.88
CA THR A 123 3.72 11.28 -10.18
C THR A 123 3.47 11.49 -11.67
N PRO A 124 2.55 12.38 -12.06
CA PRO A 124 2.46 12.85 -13.45
C PRO A 124 3.69 13.68 -13.85
N GLY A 125 4.37 14.28 -12.88
CA GLY A 125 5.57 15.10 -13.12
C GLY A 125 6.86 14.26 -13.21
N PRO A 126 7.99 14.92 -13.53
CA PRO A 126 9.28 14.26 -13.76
C PRO A 126 9.96 13.74 -12.49
N GLY A 127 9.53 14.18 -11.31
CA GLY A 127 10.13 13.76 -10.03
C GLY A 127 9.84 12.31 -9.63
N GLY A 128 8.88 11.67 -10.27
CA GLY A 128 8.61 10.23 -10.14
C GLY A 128 8.25 9.71 -8.76
N GLY A 129 8.01 10.59 -7.77
CA GLY A 129 7.70 10.19 -6.40
C GLY A 129 8.90 9.77 -5.54
N GLN A 130 10.12 9.93 -6.01
CA GLN A 130 11.33 9.46 -5.31
C GLN A 130 11.51 10.10 -3.92
N ARG A 131 11.17 11.39 -3.77
CA ARG A 131 11.25 12.08 -2.47
C ARG A 131 10.33 11.41 -1.45
N ILE A 132 9.12 11.09 -1.84
CA ILE A 132 8.14 10.48 -0.95
C ILE A 132 8.50 9.02 -0.66
N ALA A 133 8.95 8.29 -1.67
CA ALA A 133 9.48 6.95 -1.47
C ALA A 133 10.60 6.95 -0.43
N LYS A 134 11.54 7.88 -0.53
CA LYS A 134 12.61 8.04 0.47
C LYS A 134 12.03 8.34 1.86
N THR A 135 11.10 9.29 1.97
CA THR A 135 10.50 9.66 3.26
C THR A 135 9.77 8.48 3.90
N MET A 136 9.02 7.70 3.13
CA MET A 136 8.35 6.49 3.62
C MET A 136 9.36 5.41 4.03
N ASN A 137 10.41 5.23 3.25
CA ASN A 137 11.48 4.26 3.51
C ASN A 137 12.32 4.64 4.75
N ASP A 138 12.40 5.92 5.10
CA ASP A 138 13.04 6.38 6.33
C ASP A 138 12.10 6.23 7.55
N LEU A 139 10.79 6.43 7.37
CA LEU A 139 9.80 6.39 8.46
C LEU A 139 9.43 4.96 8.89
N LEU A 140 9.06 4.11 7.95
CA LEU A 140 8.45 2.82 8.26
C LEU A 140 9.37 1.86 9.02
N PRO A 141 10.68 1.80 8.75
CA PRO A 141 11.60 0.97 9.54
C PRO A 141 11.69 1.34 11.03
N LEU A 142 11.30 2.57 11.43
CA LEU A 142 11.23 2.96 12.84
C LEU A 142 10.24 2.11 13.65
N PHE A 143 9.29 1.46 12.97
CA PHE A 143 8.29 0.56 13.56
C PHE A 143 8.66 -0.92 13.37
N GLY A 144 9.90 -1.22 13.00
CA GLY A 144 10.38 -2.57 12.74
C GLY A 144 9.90 -3.16 11.40
N ASN A 145 9.36 -2.32 10.51
CA ASN A 145 8.90 -2.77 9.21
C ASN A 145 10.05 -3.09 8.26
N GLU A 146 9.84 -4.09 7.42
CA GLU A 146 10.70 -4.43 6.30
C GLU A 146 10.12 -3.84 5.00
N ILE A 147 10.87 -2.98 4.33
CA ILE A 147 10.49 -2.49 3.00
C ILE A 147 10.94 -3.52 1.97
N VAL A 148 10.02 -4.33 1.49
CA VAL A 148 10.31 -5.40 0.52
C VAL A 148 10.39 -4.89 -0.91
N ALA A 149 9.71 -3.78 -1.21
CA ALA A 149 9.76 -3.14 -2.52
C ALA A 149 9.42 -1.64 -2.44
N THR A 150 10.03 -0.88 -3.32
CA THR A 150 9.70 0.53 -3.56
C THR A 150 9.54 0.75 -5.05
N VAL A 151 8.36 1.18 -5.47
CA VAL A 151 8.04 1.49 -6.87
C VAL A 151 7.85 2.99 -7.03
N THR A 152 8.62 3.58 -7.92
CA THR A 152 8.52 5.00 -8.27
C THR A 152 8.42 5.13 -9.78
N SER A 153 7.61 6.07 -10.27
CA SER A 153 7.50 6.30 -11.70
C SER A 153 7.12 7.75 -12.01
N PRO A 154 7.87 8.43 -12.88
CA PRO A 154 7.45 9.69 -13.45
C PRO A 154 6.41 9.47 -14.56
N THR A 155 5.73 10.53 -14.95
CA THR A 155 4.79 10.56 -16.09
C THR A 155 3.74 9.44 -16.05
N VAL A 156 3.25 9.09 -14.85
CA VAL A 156 2.33 7.97 -14.65
C VAL A 156 1.05 8.08 -15.47
N ASN A 157 0.63 9.30 -15.83
CA ASN A 157 -0.49 9.57 -16.71
C ASN A 157 -0.30 9.00 -18.11
N GLU A 158 0.94 8.81 -18.58
CA GLU A 158 1.28 8.22 -19.88
C GLU A 158 1.42 6.69 -19.80
N LYS A 159 1.42 6.12 -18.59
CA LYS A 159 1.73 4.72 -18.30
C LYS A 159 0.50 3.90 -17.91
N MET A 160 -0.65 4.54 -17.88
CA MET A 160 -1.93 3.90 -17.59
C MET A 160 -2.92 4.14 -18.73
N ALA A 161 -3.78 3.17 -18.99
CA ALA A 161 -4.86 3.31 -19.95
C ALA A 161 -5.75 4.52 -19.62
N ALA A 162 -6.30 5.16 -20.64
CA ALA A 162 -7.11 6.37 -20.45
C ALA A 162 -8.45 6.06 -19.76
N ASP A 163 -9.02 4.91 -20.03
CA ASP A 163 -10.40 4.52 -19.71
C ASP A 163 -10.53 3.33 -18.75
N SER A 164 -9.42 2.82 -18.23
CA SER A 164 -9.40 1.69 -17.30
C SER A 164 -8.23 1.77 -16.32
N ASP A 165 -8.28 0.99 -15.24
CA ASP A 165 -7.22 0.89 -14.25
C ASP A 165 -6.13 -0.11 -14.70
N THR A 166 -5.73 -0.04 -15.95
CA THR A 166 -4.71 -0.91 -16.53
C THR A 166 -3.38 -0.16 -16.67
N VAL A 167 -2.30 -0.77 -16.17
CA VAL A 167 -0.93 -0.30 -16.42
C VAL A 167 -0.51 -0.76 -17.80
N THR A 168 -0.19 0.18 -18.68
CA THR A 168 0.18 -0.08 -20.10
C THR A 168 1.68 -0.03 -20.36
N ASP A 169 2.45 0.50 -19.42
CA ASP A 169 3.91 0.59 -19.50
C ASP A 169 4.54 -0.68 -18.92
N ASP A 170 5.37 -1.36 -19.72
CA ASP A 170 5.96 -2.66 -19.34
C ASP A 170 6.96 -2.53 -18.19
N GLU A 171 7.69 -1.40 -18.09
CA GLU A 171 8.64 -1.18 -17.01
C GLU A 171 7.91 -1.02 -15.68
N LEU A 172 6.89 -0.16 -15.62
CA LEU A 172 6.09 0.02 -14.42
C LEU A 172 5.37 -1.28 -14.02
N ALA A 173 4.78 -1.99 -14.98
CA ALA A 173 4.14 -3.28 -14.72
C ALA A 173 5.14 -4.32 -14.18
N GLY A 174 6.36 -4.35 -14.73
CA GLY A 174 7.44 -5.22 -14.26
C GLY A 174 7.87 -4.91 -12.83
N GLN A 175 8.02 -3.64 -12.48
CA GLN A 175 8.34 -3.21 -11.10
C GLN A 175 7.24 -3.61 -10.12
N LEU A 176 5.96 -3.42 -10.49
CA LEU A 176 4.82 -3.80 -9.65
C LEU A 176 4.75 -5.32 -9.44
N ARG A 177 4.94 -6.12 -10.49
CA ARG A 177 4.99 -7.59 -10.39
C ARG A 177 6.13 -8.05 -9.47
N ALA A 178 7.34 -7.49 -9.66
CA ALA A 178 8.49 -7.83 -8.83
C ALA A 178 8.25 -7.46 -7.36
N GLY A 179 7.62 -6.30 -7.10
CA GLY A 179 7.26 -5.87 -5.76
C GLY A 179 6.25 -6.80 -5.09
N LEU A 180 5.23 -7.26 -5.82
CA LEU A 180 4.23 -8.21 -5.29
C LEU A 180 4.84 -9.59 -5.02
N ALA A 181 5.80 -10.02 -5.83
CA ALA A 181 6.50 -11.30 -5.64
C ALA A 181 7.51 -11.30 -4.48
N ALA A 182 7.86 -10.12 -3.93
CA ALA A 182 8.82 -9.97 -2.85
C ALA A 182 8.25 -10.26 -1.45
N PHE A 183 6.92 -10.41 -1.33
CA PHE A 183 6.28 -10.80 -0.08
C PHE A 183 6.41 -12.32 0.13
#